data_5380643605f6c00d9e1facfbb3ee0875
#
_entry.id   5380643605f6c00d9e1facfbb3ee0875
#
_cell.length_a   1.000
_cell.length_b   1.000
_cell.length_c   1.000
_cell.angle_alpha   90.00
_cell.angle_beta   90.00
_cell.angle_gamma   90.00
#
_symmetry.space_group_name_H-M   'P 1'
#
loop_
_entity.id
_entity.type
_entity.pdbx_description
1 polymer ?
#
loop_
_entity_poly.entity_id
_entity_poly.type
_entity_poly.pdbx_seq_one_letter_code
_entity_poly.pdbx_strand_id
1 'polypeptide(L)'
;MAVKTGRQNSYQQLLHVSPATSEYQYCGEQNFLKVLDGEYHALEEGTTGCRSQYIIISNVDEQTFSETFSSSDLCKKLFTSSFFEYIPDLALLLVRMTTAAHEQAYNALHTMIIRKCAFMNGLDLQLQVTGQAAITSNRRTKKADQTYRPIVLPQPRSGRWPTVVIQCAYSHSYSQSGSKLADDARWWLLEAGGDVKTVLTITVHQTRREVIIEKWELIPRGTRQDRNKKVAGVAQRAIMSQRTDNNPIRVTGYPLTLPFEHFFLRPANPGEGNIVLDESDLETIATLIWGVHSKV
;
A
#
# COMPACT_ATOMS: atom_id res chain seq x y z
N MET A 1 -27.94 9.99 -12.96
CA MET A 1 -28.11 8.96 -11.91
C MET A 1 -27.08 7.88 -12.15
N ALA A 2 -26.14 7.69 -11.20
CA ALA A 2 -25.21 6.57 -11.30
C ALA A 2 -26.00 5.26 -11.07
N VAL A 3 -25.95 4.36 -12.03
CA VAL A 3 -26.67 3.08 -11.93
C VAL A 3 -25.84 2.15 -11.05
N LYS A 4 -26.31 1.84 -9.85
CA LYS A 4 -25.78 0.72 -9.05
C LYS A 4 -26.11 -0.58 -9.80
N THR A 5 -25.09 -1.26 -10.32
CA THR A 5 -25.28 -2.51 -11.04
C THR A 5 -25.50 -3.68 -10.08
N GLY A 6 -26.55 -4.46 -10.30
CA GLY A 6 -26.94 -5.59 -9.43
C GLY A 6 -26.10 -6.87 -9.54
N ARG A 7 -24.83 -6.81 -9.99
CA ARG A 7 -23.88 -7.94 -10.00
C ARG A 7 -22.95 -7.92 -8.77
N GLN A 8 -23.53 -7.85 -7.61
CA GLN A 8 -22.92 -7.36 -6.36
C GLN A 8 -21.78 -8.18 -5.74
N ASN A 9 -21.30 -9.30 -6.26
CA ASN A 9 -20.25 -10.09 -5.57
C ASN A 9 -19.04 -10.51 -6.42
N SER A 10 -19.00 -10.24 -7.73
CA SER A 10 -17.93 -10.78 -8.57
C SER A 10 -16.65 -9.91 -8.57
N TYR A 11 -16.79 -8.58 -8.65
CA TYR A 11 -15.61 -7.70 -8.70
C TYR A 11 -14.97 -7.47 -7.34
N GLN A 12 -15.78 -7.37 -6.26
CA GLN A 12 -15.27 -7.26 -4.90
C GLN A 12 -14.43 -8.49 -4.52
N GLN A 13 -14.88 -9.69 -4.86
CA GLN A 13 -14.13 -10.92 -4.63
C GLN A 13 -12.86 -10.99 -5.49
N LEU A 14 -12.96 -10.65 -6.77
CA LEU A 14 -11.81 -10.64 -7.69
C LEU A 14 -10.71 -9.67 -7.25
N LEU A 15 -11.10 -8.50 -6.75
CA LEU A 15 -10.20 -7.43 -6.29
C LEU A 15 -9.78 -7.59 -4.83
N HIS A 16 -10.28 -8.62 -4.14
CA HIS A 16 -10.03 -8.85 -2.71
C HIS A 16 -10.38 -7.65 -1.81
N VAL A 17 -11.37 -6.86 -2.21
CA VAL A 17 -11.88 -5.72 -1.43
C VAL A 17 -13.12 -6.11 -0.62
N SER A 18 -13.51 -5.23 0.31
CA SER A 18 -14.70 -5.44 1.14
C SER A 18 -15.97 -5.61 0.29
N PRO A 19 -16.91 -6.50 0.68
CA PRO A 19 -18.24 -6.54 0.07
C PRO A 19 -19.00 -5.22 0.16
N ALA A 20 -18.64 -4.35 1.12
CA ALA A 20 -19.19 -3.00 1.27
C ALA A 20 -18.59 -1.98 0.28
N THR A 21 -17.68 -2.39 -0.61
CA THR A 21 -17.09 -1.51 -1.63
C THR A 21 -18.12 -1.18 -2.69
N SER A 22 -18.40 0.11 -2.86
CA SER A 22 -19.34 0.61 -3.86
C SER A 22 -18.80 0.39 -5.27
N GLU A 23 -19.71 0.05 -6.19
CA GLU A 23 -19.42 -0.13 -7.61
C GLU A 23 -20.22 0.87 -8.43
N TYR A 24 -19.56 1.54 -9.37
CA TYR A 24 -20.13 2.51 -10.28
C TYR A 24 -19.66 2.25 -11.70
N GLN A 25 -20.45 2.67 -12.69
CA GLN A 25 -20.07 2.66 -14.09
C GLN A 25 -19.47 4.03 -14.45
N TYR A 26 -18.37 4.05 -15.19
CA TYR A 26 -17.81 5.29 -15.71
C TYR A 26 -18.76 5.91 -16.74
N CYS A 27 -19.17 7.14 -16.50
CA CYS A 27 -20.06 7.92 -17.36
C CYS A 27 -19.48 9.32 -17.64
N GLY A 28 -18.14 9.40 -17.79
CA GLY A 28 -17.41 10.65 -18.03
C GLY A 28 -16.91 11.33 -16.77
N GLU A 29 -16.02 12.30 -16.96
CA GLU A 29 -15.23 12.95 -15.90
C GLU A 29 -16.10 13.64 -14.84
N GLN A 30 -17.09 14.42 -15.25
CA GLN A 30 -17.95 15.14 -14.29
C GLN A 30 -18.75 14.20 -13.39
N ASN A 31 -19.21 13.07 -13.95
CA ASN A 31 -19.91 12.06 -13.16
C ASN A 31 -18.95 11.37 -12.20
N PHE A 32 -17.74 11.03 -12.64
CA PHE A 32 -16.69 10.46 -11.79
C PHE A 32 -16.38 11.37 -10.59
N LEU A 33 -16.21 12.67 -10.81
CA LEU A 33 -15.93 13.63 -9.74
C LEU A 33 -17.07 13.70 -8.72
N LYS A 34 -18.33 13.67 -9.16
CA LYS A 34 -19.50 13.65 -8.24
C LYS A 34 -19.55 12.37 -7.41
N VAL A 35 -19.23 11.23 -8.02
CA VAL A 35 -19.15 9.96 -7.30
C VAL A 35 -18.03 9.98 -6.27
N LEU A 36 -16.86 10.44 -6.66
CA LEU A 36 -15.68 10.54 -5.78
C LEU A 36 -15.96 11.44 -4.58
N ASP A 37 -16.51 12.62 -4.80
CA ASP A 37 -16.87 13.59 -3.77
C ASP A 37 -17.89 13.00 -2.78
N GLY A 38 -18.99 12.41 -3.29
CA GLY A 38 -20.01 11.81 -2.44
C GLY A 38 -19.50 10.63 -1.60
N GLU A 39 -18.66 9.77 -2.15
CA GLU A 39 -18.08 8.65 -1.41
C GLU A 39 -17.03 9.12 -0.40
N TYR A 40 -16.28 10.20 -0.71
CA TYR A 40 -15.30 10.80 0.20
C TYR A 40 -15.98 11.40 1.43
N HIS A 41 -17.02 12.23 1.24
CA HIS A 41 -17.83 12.77 2.35
C HIS A 41 -18.42 11.65 3.21
N ALA A 42 -18.97 10.62 2.59
CA ALA A 42 -19.54 9.50 3.32
C ALA A 42 -18.50 8.67 4.09
N LEU A 43 -17.25 8.61 3.63
CA LEU A 43 -16.14 7.98 4.36
C LEU A 43 -15.73 8.82 5.58
N GLU A 44 -15.67 10.15 5.44
CA GLU A 44 -15.30 11.08 6.51
C GLU A 44 -16.36 11.18 7.60
N GLU A 45 -17.63 11.32 7.23
CA GLU A 45 -18.72 11.46 8.18
C GLU A 45 -18.97 10.23 9.05
N GLY A 46 -18.58 9.04 8.58
CA GLY A 46 -18.69 7.79 9.33
C GLY A 46 -20.12 7.39 9.72
N THR A 47 -21.11 8.01 9.10
CA THR A 47 -22.52 7.98 9.53
C THR A 47 -23.26 6.67 9.24
N THR A 48 -22.71 5.80 8.39
CA THR A 48 -23.40 4.54 8.01
C THR A 48 -22.46 3.35 7.91
N GLY A 49 -22.07 2.76 9.04
CA GLY A 49 -21.43 1.43 9.05
C GLY A 49 -20.02 1.37 8.43
N CYS A 50 -19.52 0.15 8.26
CA CYS A 50 -18.19 -0.14 7.68
C CYS A 50 -18.09 0.28 6.22
N ARG A 51 -17.56 1.46 5.92
CA ARG A 51 -17.28 1.86 4.54
C ARG A 51 -15.89 1.44 4.09
N SER A 52 -15.81 1.05 2.83
CA SER A 52 -14.55 0.76 2.16
C SER A 52 -13.84 2.06 1.78
N GLN A 53 -12.52 2.10 1.91
CA GLN A 53 -11.71 3.17 1.33
C GLN A 53 -11.58 3.04 -0.19
N TYR A 54 -12.16 2.01 -0.78
CA TYR A 54 -12.10 1.74 -2.22
C TYR A 54 -13.45 1.95 -2.88
N ILE A 55 -13.39 2.34 -4.16
CA ILE A 55 -14.52 2.40 -5.09
C ILE A 55 -14.12 1.63 -6.34
N ILE A 56 -15.02 0.79 -6.86
CA ILE A 56 -14.84 0.10 -8.14
C ILE A 56 -15.53 0.91 -9.22
N ILE A 57 -14.81 1.25 -10.29
CA ILE A 57 -15.34 1.91 -11.47
C ILE A 57 -15.22 0.94 -12.64
N SER A 58 -16.34 0.49 -13.17
CA SER A 58 -16.44 -0.35 -14.36
C SER A 58 -16.55 0.47 -15.64
N ASN A 59 -16.36 -0.17 -16.79
CA ASN A 59 -16.45 0.45 -18.12
C ASN A 59 -15.40 1.56 -18.36
N VAL A 60 -14.17 1.35 -17.86
CA VAL A 60 -12.99 2.17 -18.15
C VAL A 60 -12.13 1.41 -19.16
N ASP A 61 -12.27 1.69 -20.44
CA ASP A 61 -11.43 1.09 -21.47
C ASP A 61 -10.00 1.68 -21.46
N GLU A 62 -9.10 1.09 -22.23
CA GLU A 62 -7.69 1.50 -22.27
C GLU A 62 -7.51 2.94 -22.77
N GLN A 63 -8.34 3.39 -23.71
CA GLN A 63 -8.31 4.76 -24.20
C GLN A 63 -8.70 5.74 -23.09
N THR A 64 -9.83 5.50 -22.44
CA THR A 64 -10.30 6.31 -21.30
C THR A 64 -9.26 6.32 -20.17
N PHE A 65 -8.67 5.15 -19.85
CA PHE A 65 -7.63 5.08 -18.83
C PHE A 65 -6.41 5.92 -19.20
N SER A 66 -5.92 5.81 -20.43
CA SER A 66 -4.76 6.55 -20.90
C SER A 66 -4.98 8.07 -20.89
N GLU A 67 -6.13 8.52 -21.42
CA GLU A 67 -6.44 9.93 -21.57
C GLU A 67 -6.82 10.63 -20.27
N THR A 68 -7.45 9.90 -19.34
CA THR A 68 -7.99 10.50 -18.12
C THR A 68 -7.15 10.16 -16.88
N PHE A 69 -6.84 8.90 -16.65
CA PHE A 69 -6.25 8.41 -15.40
C PHE A 69 -4.73 8.23 -15.45
N SER A 70 -4.15 8.16 -16.63
CA SER A 70 -2.69 8.03 -16.84
C SER A 70 -2.09 9.21 -17.62
N SER A 71 -2.86 10.27 -17.81
CA SER A 71 -2.45 11.48 -18.53
C SER A 71 -1.36 12.25 -17.80
N SER A 72 -0.44 12.87 -18.54
CA SER A 72 0.52 13.84 -17.99
C SER A 72 -0.04 15.26 -17.88
N ASP A 73 -1.27 15.49 -18.32
CA ASP A 73 -1.95 16.79 -18.23
C ASP A 73 -2.21 17.15 -16.74
N LEU A 74 -1.74 18.33 -16.35
CA LEU A 74 -1.95 18.86 -14.99
C LEU A 74 -3.43 19.04 -14.64
N CYS A 75 -4.30 19.31 -15.63
CA CYS A 75 -5.75 19.38 -15.44
C CYS A 75 -6.35 18.02 -15.02
N LYS A 76 -5.66 16.91 -15.31
CA LYS A 76 -6.05 15.55 -14.93
C LYS A 76 -5.45 15.07 -13.61
N LYS A 77 -4.74 15.93 -12.87
CA LYS A 77 -4.02 15.52 -11.65
C LYS A 77 -4.90 14.80 -10.64
N LEU A 78 -6.14 15.25 -10.45
CA LEU A 78 -7.08 14.61 -9.54
C LEU A 78 -7.42 13.17 -9.98
N PHE A 79 -7.65 12.96 -11.26
CA PHE A 79 -7.91 11.62 -11.82
C PHE A 79 -6.67 10.73 -11.71
N THR A 80 -5.50 11.25 -12.10
CA THR A 80 -4.26 10.48 -12.03
C THR A 80 -3.85 10.15 -10.60
N SER A 81 -4.16 10.99 -9.60
CA SER A 81 -3.87 10.70 -8.20
C SER A 81 -4.86 9.74 -7.54
N SER A 82 -6.11 9.71 -7.98
CA SER A 82 -7.18 8.93 -7.36
C SER A 82 -7.11 7.43 -7.68
N PHE A 83 -6.64 7.03 -8.87
CA PHE A 83 -6.61 5.61 -9.21
C PHE A 83 -5.52 4.86 -8.42
N PHE A 84 -5.84 3.64 -8.05
CA PHE A 84 -4.97 2.74 -7.30
C PHE A 84 -4.55 1.52 -8.13
N GLU A 85 -5.51 0.92 -8.84
CA GLU A 85 -5.29 -0.25 -9.69
C GLU A 85 -6.15 -0.17 -10.94
N TYR A 86 -5.61 -0.57 -12.09
CA TYR A 86 -6.35 -0.71 -13.34
C TYR A 86 -6.14 -2.09 -13.95
N ILE A 87 -7.23 -2.72 -14.38
CA ILE A 87 -7.26 -4.05 -15.00
C ILE A 87 -7.86 -3.91 -16.39
N PRO A 88 -7.04 -3.79 -17.45
CA PRO A 88 -7.50 -3.53 -18.81
C PRO A 88 -8.44 -4.61 -19.34
N ASP A 89 -8.13 -5.91 -19.15
CA ASP A 89 -8.94 -7.04 -19.62
C ASP A 89 -10.40 -7.01 -19.12
N LEU A 90 -10.66 -6.30 -18.03
CA LEU A 90 -11.98 -6.18 -17.42
C LEU A 90 -12.57 -4.78 -17.53
N ALA A 91 -11.85 -3.83 -18.12
CA ALA A 91 -12.18 -2.41 -18.12
C ALA A 91 -12.53 -1.89 -16.72
N LEU A 92 -11.77 -2.33 -15.69
CA LEU A 92 -12.00 -2.01 -14.29
C LEU A 92 -10.92 -1.10 -13.73
N LEU A 93 -11.35 -0.05 -13.05
CA LEU A 93 -10.53 0.85 -12.26
C LEU A 93 -10.89 0.72 -10.78
N LEU A 94 -9.92 0.46 -9.93
CA LEU A 94 -10.04 0.58 -8.50
C LEU A 94 -9.50 1.95 -8.07
N VAL A 95 -10.37 2.75 -7.49
CA VAL A 95 -10.05 4.06 -6.92
C VAL A 95 -9.87 3.91 -5.42
N ARG A 96 -8.89 4.59 -4.85
CA ARG A 96 -8.67 4.62 -3.42
C ARG A 96 -8.84 6.04 -2.88
N MET A 97 -9.68 6.16 -1.87
CA MET A 97 -9.85 7.37 -1.10
C MET A 97 -8.86 7.34 0.08
N THR A 98 -7.99 8.34 0.15
CA THR A 98 -6.99 8.44 1.21
C THR A 98 -7.49 9.34 2.33
N THR A 99 -7.34 8.91 3.58
CA THR A 99 -7.64 9.70 4.79
C THR A 99 -6.35 10.23 5.40
N ALA A 100 -6.44 11.22 6.29
CA ALA A 100 -5.28 11.74 7.01
C ALA A 100 -4.52 10.63 7.76
N ALA A 101 -5.24 9.69 8.37
CA ALA A 101 -4.64 8.54 9.07
C ALA A 101 -3.91 7.58 8.09
N HIS A 102 -4.46 7.37 6.89
CA HIS A 102 -3.79 6.60 5.84
C HIS A 102 -2.48 7.27 5.39
N GLU A 103 -2.55 8.57 5.05
CA GLU A 103 -1.37 9.34 4.63
C GLU A 103 -0.30 9.37 5.73
N GLN A 104 -0.70 9.59 6.98
CA GLN A 104 0.21 9.61 8.12
C GLN A 104 0.87 8.25 8.35
N ALA A 105 0.17 7.14 8.09
CA ALA A 105 0.69 5.81 8.37
C ALA A 105 1.93 5.47 7.52
N TYR A 106 1.86 5.64 6.21
CA TYR A 106 3.03 5.35 5.38
C TYR A 106 4.11 6.42 5.51
N ASN A 107 3.74 7.70 5.76
CA ASN A 107 4.70 8.77 5.99
C ASN A 107 5.48 8.61 7.31
N ALA A 108 4.83 8.16 8.39
CA ALA A 108 5.50 7.89 9.67
C ALA A 108 6.53 6.77 9.52
N LEU A 109 6.15 5.66 8.87
CA LEU A 109 7.07 4.56 8.60
C LEU A 109 8.21 5.00 7.66
N HIS A 110 7.91 5.74 6.59
CA HIS A 110 8.89 6.32 5.68
C HIS A 110 9.90 7.19 6.44
N THR A 111 9.44 8.13 7.24
CA THR A 111 10.28 9.03 8.02
C THR A 111 11.24 8.26 8.93
N MET A 112 10.74 7.19 9.57
CA MET A 112 11.57 6.37 10.45
C MET A 112 12.64 5.61 9.67
N ILE A 113 12.28 5.02 8.52
CA ILE A 113 13.24 4.34 7.62
C ILE A 113 14.33 5.32 7.18
N ILE A 114 13.96 6.50 6.66
CA ILE A 114 14.93 7.51 6.19
C ILE A 114 15.82 8.00 7.32
N ARG A 115 15.25 8.25 8.51
CA ARG A 115 16.02 8.65 9.68
C ARG A 115 17.09 7.60 10.05
N LYS A 116 16.74 6.30 10.08
CA LYS A 116 17.70 5.22 10.34
C LYS A 116 18.79 5.19 9.26
N CYS A 117 18.42 5.36 7.97
CA CYS A 117 19.40 5.44 6.89
C CYS A 117 20.34 6.64 7.02
N ALA A 118 19.84 7.81 7.40
CA ALA A 118 20.66 9.01 7.60
C ALA A 118 21.74 8.83 8.68
N PHE A 119 21.41 8.11 9.75
CA PHE A 119 22.40 7.77 10.80
C PHE A 119 23.44 6.72 10.37
N MET A 120 23.24 6.04 9.26
CA MET A 120 24.17 5.10 8.65
C MET A 120 24.97 5.79 7.52
N ASN A 121 25.81 6.77 7.85
CA ASN A 121 26.69 7.48 6.90
C ASN A 121 25.94 8.17 5.74
N GLY A 122 24.72 8.69 5.98
CA GLY A 122 23.95 9.40 4.96
C GLY A 122 23.40 8.50 3.85
N LEU A 123 23.04 7.26 4.16
CA LEU A 123 22.48 6.29 3.22
C LEU A 123 21.13 6.74 2.64
N ASP A 124 20.40 7.60 3.33
CA ASP A 124 19.16 8.21 2.83
C ASP A 124 19.36 8.91 1.48
N LEU A 125 20.52 9.56 1.28
CA LEU A 125 20.90 10.21 0.01
C LEU A 125 21.26 9.22 -1.11
N GLN A 126 21.38 7.93 -0.82
CA GLN A 126 21.62 6.87 -1.81
C GLN A 126 20.32 6.17 -2.22
N LEU A 127 19.18 6.54 -1.63
CA LEU A 127 17.87 6.00 -1.97
C LEU A 127 17.08 6.95 -2.86
N GLN A 128 16.56 6.42 -3.97
CA GLN A 128 15.52 7.05 -4.74
C GLN A 128 14.16 6.66 -4.15
N VAL A 129 13.38 7.68 -3.78
CA VAL A 129 12.03 7.57 -3.24
C VAL A 129 11.08 8.09 -4.29
N THR A 130 10.19 7.24 -4.83
CA THR A 130 9.35 7.62 -5.99
C THR A 130 7.87 7.77 -5.67
N GLY A 131 7.47 7.66 -4.39
CA GLY A 131 6.07 7.86 -3.96
C GLY A 131 5.11 6.94 -4.69
N GLN A 132 3.99 7.50 -5.10
CA GLN A 132 2.88 6.81 -5.76
C GLN A 132 3.12 6.52 -7.26
N ALA A 133 4.33 6.19 -7.67
CA ALA A 133 4.60 5.84 -9.05
C ALA A 133 3.79 4.61 -9.50
N ALA A 134 3.15 4.71 -10.65
CA ALA A 134 2.42 3.61 -11.25
C ALA A 134 3.38 2.64 -11.94
N ILE A 135 3.20 1.35 -11.70
CA ILE A 135 3.91 0.28 -12.41
C ILE A 135 2.90 -0.52 -13.22
N THR A 136 3.17 -0.63 -14.51
CA THR A 136 2.36 -1.45 -15.42
C THR A 136 3.05 -2.78 -15.68
N SER A 137 2.35 -3.88 -15.42
CA SER A 137 2.69 -5.21 -15.90
C SER A 137 1.75 -5.60 -17.05
N ASN A 138 1.91 -6.82 -17.61
CA ASN A 138 1.12 -7.24 -18.77
C ASN A 138 -0.40 -7.23 -18.56
N ARG A 139 -0.89 -7.23 -17.33
CA ARG A 139 -2.33 -7.40 -17.01
C ARG A 139 -2.88 -6.38 -16.02
N ARG A 140 -2.03 -5.61 -15.37
CA ARG A 140 -2.45 -4.67 -14.32
C ARG A 140 -1.51 -3.47 -14.24
N THR A 141 -2.07 -2.32 -13.98
CA THR A 141 -1.33 -1.14 -13.54
C THR A 141 -1.66 -0.89 -12.08
N LYS A 142 -0.64 -0.86 -11.22
CA LYS A 142 -0.81 -0.61 -9.78
C LYS A 142 0.06 0.53 -9.29
N LYS A 143 -0.42 1.21 -8.25
CA LYS A 143 0.34 2.18 -7.46
C LYS A 143 0.68 1.64 -6.08
N ALA A 144 1.83 2.06 -5.58
CA ALA A 144 2.20 1.93 -4.17
C ALA A 144 1.90 3.22 -3.41
N ASP A 145 1.92 3.18 -2.07
CA ASP A 145 1.92 4.39 -1.25
C ASP A 145 3.31 5.01 -1.21
N GLN A 146 4.34 4.15 -1.10
CA GLN A 146 5.73 4.57 -1.16
C GLN A 146 6.59 3.47 -1.76
N THR A 147 7.66 3.87 -2.46
CA THR A 147 8.62 2.92 -3.03
C THR A 147 10.05 3.41 -2.85
N TYR A 148 10.97 2.45 -2.76
CA TYR A 148 12.40 2.70 -2.62
C TYR A 148 13.17 1.87 -3.62
N ARG A 149 14.28 2.44 -4.10
CA ARG A 149 15.34 1.72 -4.80
C ARG A 149 16.67 2.47 -4.62
N PRO A 150 17.82 1.81 -4.73
CA PRO A 150 19.08 2.53 -4.73
C PRO A 150 19.20 3.38 -6.00
N ILE A 151 19.84 4.55 -5.88
CA ILE A 151 20.13 5.42 -7.03
C ILE A 151 21.03 4.69 -8.05
N VAL A 152 22.01 3.94 -7.55
CA VAL A 152 22.89 3.12 -8.38
C VAL A 152 22.39 1.69 -8.37
N LEU A 153 21.96 1.20 -9.53
CA LEU A 153 21.47 -0.17 -9.70
C LEU A 153 22.60 -1.09 -10.19
N PRO A 154 22.74 -2.30 -9.62
CA PRO A 154 23.68 -3.29 -10.14
C PRO A 154 23.24 -3.79 -11.53
N GLN A 155 24.17 -3.93 -12.43
CA GLN A 155 23.89 -4.50 -13.75
C GLN A 155 23.63 -6.02 -13.64
N PRO A 156 22.71 -6.58 -14.45
CA PRO A 156 21.91 -5.98 -15.53
C PRO A 156 20.51 -5.48 -15.09
N ARG A 157 20.28 -5.19 -13.81
CA ARG A 157 18.97 -4.82 -13.27
C ARG A 157 18.43 -3.53 -13.89
N SER A 158 17.18 -3.56 -14.38
CA SER A 158 16.48 -2.38 -14.86
C SER A 158 15.90 -1.54 -13.71
N GLY A 159 15.69 -0.26 -13.95
CA GLY A 159 15.02 0.65 -12.99
C GLY A 159 13.49 0.57 -13.01
N ARG A 160 12.88 -0.42 -13.68
CA ARG A 160 11.43 -0.54 -13.82
C ARG A 160 10.73 -0.80 -12.47
N TRP A 161 11.27 -1.71 -11.67
CA TRP A 161 10.69 -2.09 -10.39
C TRP A 161 11.45 -1.47 -9.20
N PRO A 162 10.75 -1.06 -8.14
CA PRO A 162 11.39 -0.71 -6.87
C PRO A 162 12.01 -1.96 -6.22
N THR A 163 12.80 -1.74 -5.18
CA THR A 163 13.33 -2.83 -4.34
C THR A 163 12.43 -3.10 -3.14
N VAL A 164 11.87 -2.03 -2.58
CA VAL A 164 10.96 -2.08 -1.42
C VAL A 164 9.73 -1.25 -1.70
N VAL A 165 8.58 -1.76 -1.29
CA VAL A 165 7.25 -1.16 -1.48
C VAL A 165 6.56 -1.00 -0.14
N ILE A 166 5.88 0.11 0.10
CA ILE A 166 4.92 0.27 1.21
C ILE A 166 3.51 0.35 0.63
N GLN A 167 2.60 -0.41 1.24
CA GLN A 167 1.16 -0.38 0.99
C GLN A 167 0.41 -0.18 2.30
N CYS A 168 -0.54 0.74 2.32
CA CYS A 168 -1.33 1.07 3.50
C CYS A 168 -2.82 0.82 3.27
N ALA A 169 -3.53 0.38 4.29
CA ALA A 169 -4.98 0.30 4.30
C ALA A 169 -5.56 0.86 5.59
N TYR A 170 -6.65 1.58 5.46
CA TYR A 170 -7.47 2.10 6.55
C TYR A 170 -8.79 1.33 6.58
N SER A 171 -9.01 0.47 7.57
CA SER A 171 -10.08 -0.53 7.55
C SER A 171 -10.68 -0.81 8.93
N HIS A 172 -11.97 -1.16 8.95
CA HIS A 172 -12.67 -1.61 10.16
C HIS A 172 -12.24 -2.99 10.67
N SER A 173 -11.72 -3.85 9.80
CA SER A 173 -11.27 -5.18 10.22
C SER A 173 -10.02 -5.59 9.45
N TYR A 174 -9.13 -6.28 10.14
CA TYR A 174 -7.94 -6.89 9.54
C TYR A 174 -8.30 -7.88 8.42
N SER A 175 -9.36 -8.66 8.58
CA SER A 175 -9.78 -9.64 7.58
C SER A 175 -10.15 -9.03 6.23
N GLN A 176 -10.72 -7.82 6.21
CA GLN A 176 -11.11 -7.13 4.98
C GLN A 176 -9.91 -6.44 4.30
N SER A 177 -9.11 -5.68 5.07
CA SER A 177 -7.92 -5.02 4.53
C SER A 177 -6.78 -6.00 4.27
N GLY A 178 -6.65 -7.02 5.13
CA GLY A 178 -5.59 -8.02 5.02
C GLY A 178 -5.67 -8.84 3.73
N SER A 179 -6.87 -9.10 3.19
CA SER A 179 -7.03 -9.80 1.91
C SER A 179 -6.50 -8.96 0.74
N LYS A 180 -6.85 -7.66 0.68
CA LYS A 180 -6.39 -6.74 -0.38
C LYS A 180 -4.89 -6.46 -0.28
N LEU A 181 -4.39 -6.14 0.91
CA LEU A 181 -2.96 -5.90 1.12
C LEU A 181 -2.12 -7.16 0.84
N ALA A 182 -2.64 -8.35 1.20
CA ALA A 182 -1.98 -9.61 0.89
C ALA A 182 -1.96 -9.90 -0.62
N ASP A 183 -3.05 -9.58 -1.36
CA ASP A 183 -3.07 -9.68 -2.82
C ASP A 183 -2.06 -8.71 -3.45
N ASP A 184 -2.04 -7.47 -2.98
CA ASP A 184 -1.10 -6.46 -3.45
C ASP A 184 0.35 -6.86 -3.17
N ALA A 185 0.66 -7.35 -1.96
CA ALA A 185 2.01 -7.80 -1.61
C ALA A 185 2.46 -8.98 -2.49
N ARG A 186 1.56 -9.95 -2.74
CA ARG A 186 1.84 -11.07 -3.66
C ARG A 186 2.11 -10.58 -5.07
N TRP A 187 1.28 -9.67 -5.57
CA TRP A 187 1.46 -9.10 -6.90
C TRP A 187 2.82 -8.42 -7.05
N TRP A 188 3.18 -7.53 -6.10
CA TRP A 188 4.47 -6.85 -6.13
C TRP A 188 5.65 -7.81 -6.12
N LEU A 189 5.61 -8.84 -5.28
CA LEU A 189 6.72 -9.80 -5.13
C LEU A 189 6.83 -10.78 -6.30
N LEU A 190 5.71 -11.20 -6.89
CA LEU A 190 5.69 -12.23 -7.93
C LEU A 190 5.86 -11.63 -9.34
N GLU A 191 5.13 -10.54 -9.67
CA GLU A 191 5.20 -9.91 -10.98
C GLU A 191 6.56 -9.25 -11.26
N ALA A 192 7.24 -8.79 -10.22
CA ALA A 192 8.56 -8.20 -10.34
C ALA A 192 9.68 -9.20 -10.63
N GLY A 193 9.40 -10.51 -10.67
CA GLY A 193 10.40 -11.53 -10.97
C GLY A 193 11.60 -11.55 -9.99
N GLY A 194 11.40 -11.09 -8.75
CA GLY A 194 12.44 -10.98 -7.73
C GLY A 194 13.13 -9.61 -7.66
N ASP A 195 12.74 -8.64 -8.45
CA ASP A 195 13.24 -7.26 -8.36
C ASP A 195 12.73 -6.58 -7.10
N VAL A 196 11.45 -6.74 -6.75
CA VAL A 196 10.92 -6.33 -5.44
C VAL A 196 11.35 -7.37 -4.41
N LYS A 197 12.06 -6.92 -3.38
CA LYS A 197 12.62 -7.77 -2.31
C LYS A 197 11.71 -7.83 -1.09
N THR A 198 11.08 -6.70 -0.74
CA THR A 198 10.22 -6.56 0.43
C THR A 198 9.00 -5.72 0.10
N VAL A 199 7.85 -6.15 0.59
CA VAL A 199 6.65 -5.31 0.68
C VAL A 199 6.29 -5.13 2.14
N LEU A 200 6.14 -3.88 2.57
CA LEU A 200 5.65 -3.52 3.90
C LEU A 200 4.18 -3.16 3.78
N THR A 201 3.32 -3.88 4.47
CA THR A 201 1.90 -3.54 4.53
C THR A 201 1.57 -2.93 5.88
N ILE A 202 0.79 -1.85 5.88
CA ILE A 202 0.33 -1.17 7.10
C ILE A 202 -1.19 -1.23 7.12
N THR A 203 -1.75 -1.81 8.16
CA THR A 203 -3.19 -1.75 8.42
C THR A 203 -3.45 -0.82 9.60
N VAL A 204 -4.22 0.26 9.37
CA VAL A 204 -4.71 1.16 10.41
C VAL A 204 -6.17 0.84 10.67
N HIS A 205 -6.52 0.54 11.94
CA HIS A 205 -7.90 0.24 12.28
C HIS A 205 -8.73 1.51 12.43
N GLN A 206 -9.94 1.55 11.84
CA GLN A 206 -10.77 2.75 11.78
C GLN A 206 -11.41 3.18 13.09
N THR A 207 -11.66 2.24 14.00
CA THR A 207 -12.46 2.48 15.23
C THR A 207 -11.76 2.09 16.51
N ARG A 208 -10.50 1.69 16.45
CA ARG A 208 -9.69 1.36 17.63
C ARG A 208 -8.22 1.70 17.37
N ARG A 209 -7.50 1.98 18.43
CA ARG A 209 -6.06 2.22 18.36
C ARG A 209 -5.30 0.92 18.15
N GLU A 210 -5.25 0.51 16.89
CA GLU A 210 -4.48 -0.65 16.45
C GLU A 210 -3.86 -0.38 15.08
N VAL A 211 -2.55 -0.60 15.00
CA VAL A 211 -1.78 -0.54 13.75
C VAL A 211 -1.01 -1.85 13.62
N ILE A 212 -1.09 -2.47 12.46
CA ILE A 212 -0.37 -3.70 12.14
C ILE A 212 0.57 -3.42 10.98
N ILE A 213 1.85 -3.73 11.15
CA ILE A 213 2.86 -3.68 10.08
C ILE A 213 3.33 -5.10 9.80
N GLU A 214 3.23 -5.52 8.54
CA GLU A 214 3.73 -6.81 8.09
C GLU A 214 4.82 -6.62 7.05
N LYS A 215 5.89 -7.38 7.21
CA LYS A 215 6.96 -7.52 6.23
C LYS A 215 6.73 -8.77 5.39
N TRP A 216 6.49 -8.58 4.11
CA TRP A 216 6.28 -9.64 3.13
C TRP A 216 7.54 -9.85 2.29
N GLU A 217 7.89 -11.09 2.07
CA GLU A 217 9.06 -11.51 1.28
C GLU A 217 8.75 -12.79 0.51
N LEU A 218 9.59 -13.14 -0.45
CA LEU A 218 9.58 -14.45 -1.07
C LEU A 218 10.27 -15.46 -0.14
N ILE A 219 9.47 -16.20 0.62
CA ILE A 219 9.96 -17.20 1.57
C ILE A 219 10.05 -18.59 0.92
N PRO A 220 11.08 -19.38 1.26
CA PRO A 220 11.19 -20.75 0.78
C PRO A 220 9.99 -21.59 1.21
N ARG A 221 9.36 -22.26 0.27
CA ARG A 221 8.29 -23.25 0.51
C ARG A 221 8.49 -24.45 -0.41
N GLY A 222 9.64 -25.08 -0.26
CA GLY A 222 10.00 -26.26 -1.04
C GLY A 222 8.94 -27.37 -0.95
N THR A 223 8.61 -27.94 -2.09
CA THR A 223 7.77 -29.13 -2.21
C THR A 223 8.63 -30.31 -2.63
N ARG A 224 8.09 -31.55 -2.59
CA ARG A 224 8.81 -32.71 -3.12
C ARG A 224 9.15 -32.57 -4.62
N GLN A 225 8.33 -31.82 -5.36
CA GLN A 225 8.50 -31.60 -6.81
C GLN A 225 9.40 -30.40 -7.13
N ASP A 226 9.44 -29.38 -6.25
CA ASP A 226 10.26 -28.19 -6.44
C ASP A 226 10.82 -27.73 -5.08
N ARG A 227 12.07 -28.08 -4.81
CA ARG A 227 12.76 -27.71 -3.56
C ARG A 227 13.09 -26.22 -3.47
N ASN A 228 13.15 -25.54 -4.61
CA ASN A 228 13.50 -24.11 -4.69
C ASN A 228 12.28 -23.19 -4.73
N LYS A 229 11.08 -23.76 -4.67
CA LYS A 229 9.85 -22.96 -4.72
C LYS A 229 9.84 -21.92 -3.61
N LYS A 230 9.64 -20.66 -4.00
CA LYS A 230 9.39 -19.53 -3.11
C LYS A 230 7.95 -19.08 -3.25
N VAL A 231 7.37 -18.63 -2.16
CA VAL A 231 6.02 -18.06 -2.12
C VAL A 231 6.06 -16.72 -1.42
N ALA A 232 5.22 -15.78 -1.84
CA ALA A 232 5.04 -14.54 -1.10
C ALA A 232 4.36 -14.84 0.24
N GLY A 233 4.96 -14.42 1.33
CA GLY A 233 4.46 -14.67 2.68
C GLY A 233 4.94 -13.62 3.68
N VAL A 234 4.27 -13.56 4.83
CA VAL A 234 4.63 -12.70 5.95
C VAL A 234 5.86 -13.27 6.64
N ALA A 235 6.98 -12.59 6.50
CA ALA A 235 8.24 -12.95 7.17
C ALA A 235 8.29 -12.41 8.61
N GLN A 236 7.66 -11.25 8.87
CA GLN A 236 7.62 -10.64 10.19
C GLN A 236 6.36 -9.77 10.33
N ARG A 237 5.82 -9.65 11.56
CA ARG A 237 4.65 -8.84 11.89
C ARG A 237 4.89 -8.10 13.19
N ALA A 238 4.63 -6.80 13.19
CA ALA A 238 4.59 -5.97 14.39
C ALA A 238 3.16 -5.44 14.60
N ILE A 239 2.69 -5.42 15.85
CA ILE A 239 1.36 -4.92 16.21
C ILE A 239 1.52 -3.89 17.32
N MET A 240 1.02 -2.68 17.09
CA MET A 240 0.90 -1.61 18.05
C MET A 240 -0.57 -1.46 18.44
N SER A 241 -0.87 -1.47 19.74
CA SER A 241 -2.25 -1.32 20.24
C SER A 241 -2.29 -0.52 21.54
N GLN A 242 -3.39 0.22 21.73
CA GLN A 242 -3.64 1.01 22.93
C GLN A 242 -5.13 0.94 23.29
N ARG A 243 -5.46 0.67 24.55
CA ARG A 243 -6.88 0.56 24.98
C ARG A 243 -7.56 1.92 25.05
N THR A 244 -6.88 2.89 25.66
CA THR A 244 -7.33 4.29 25.81
C THR A 244 -6.10 5.19 25.78
N ASP A 245 -6.27 6.51 25.57
CA ASP A 245 -5.19 7.50 25.50
C ASP A 245 -4.25 7.48 26.73
N ASN A 246 -4.76 7.10 27.89
CA ASN A 246 -4.01 7.09 29.16
C ASN A 246 -3.27 5.76 29.39
N ASN A 247 -3.48 4.74 28.57
CA ASN A 247 -2.77 3.48 28.70
C ASN A 247 -1.44 3.51 27.93
N PRO A 248 -0.42 2.76 28.35
CA PRO A 248 0.79 2.58 27.58
C PRO A 248 0.47 1.88 26.24
N ILE A 249 1.20 2.25 25.21
CA ILE A 249 1.16 1.54 23.92
C ILE A 249 1.78 0.17 24.13
N ARG A 250 1.08 -0.86 23.69
CA ARG A 250 1.60 -2.23 23.68
C ARG A 250 2.12 -2.54 22.28
N VAL A 251 3.39 -2.86 22.20
CA VAL A 251 4.04 -3.31 20.96
C VAL A 251 4.36 -4.79 21.06
N THR A 252 4.11 -5.53 19.99
CA THR A 252 4.51 -6.95 19.86
C THR A 252 5.16 -7.19 18.52
N GLY A 253 6.04 -8.19 18.43
CA GLY A 253 6.74 -8.55 17.19
C GLY A 253 7.91 -7.63 16.84
N TYR A 254 8.40 -6.85 17.80
CA TYR A 254 9.63 -6.05 17.63
C TYR A 254 10.90 -6.89 18.01
N PRO A 255 12.08 -6.49 17.48
CA PRO A 255 12.30 -5.43 16.51
C PRO A 255 11.86 -5.84 15.10
N LEU A 256 11.27 -4.91 14.33
CA LEU A 256 11.01 -5.11 12.91
C LEU A 256 12.28 -4.83 12.14
N THR A 257 12.86 -5.86 11.53
CA THR A 257 14.14 -5.78 10.84
C THR A 257 13.97 -5.80 9.32
N LEU A 258 14.46 -4.76 8.67
CA LEU A 258 14.44 -4.61 7.22
C LEU A 258 15.87 -4.84 6.69
N PRO A 259 16.11 -5.87 5.85
CA PRO A 259 17.45 -6.21 5.39
C PRO A 259 18.07 -5.07 4.57
N PHE A 260 19.31 -4.72 4.86
CA PHE A 260 20.08 -3.70 4.14
C PHE A 260 20.13 -3.98 2.63
N GLU A 261 20.42 -5.23 2.26
CA GLU A 261 20.55 -5.64 0.86
C GLU A 261 19.24 -5.52 0.07
N HIS A 262 18.08 -5.50 0.77
CA HIS A 262 16.79 -5.29 0.11
C HIS A 262 16.58 -3.84 -0.34
N PHE A 263 17.24 -2.88 0.32
CA PHE A 263 17.18 -1.46 -0.05
C PHE A 263 18.29 -1.07 -1.03
N PHE A 264 19.53 -1.54 -0.77
CA PHE A 264 20.72 -1.03 -1.44
C PHE A 264 21.30 -2.00 -2.50
N LEU A 265 20.86 -3.26 -2.54
CA LEU A 265 21.28 -4.29 -3.52
C LEU A 265 22.79 -4.54 -3.53
N ARG A 266 23.45 -4.31 -2.40
CA ARG A 266 24.86 -4.55 -2.17
C ARG A 266 25.09 -4.98 -0.71
N PRO A 267 26.20 -5.62 -0.38
CA PRO A 267 26.59 -5.82 1.00
C PRO A 267 26.79 -4.49 1.77
N ALA A 268 26.56 -4.53 3.07
CA ALA A 268 26.78 -3.39 3.96
C ALA A 268 28.28 -3.16 4.16
N ASN A 269 28.69 -1.88 4.12
CA ASN A 269 30.03 -1.45 4.51
C ASN A 269 30.15 -1.28 6.06
N PRO A 270 31.35 -1.08 6.60
CA PRO A 270 31.52 -0.72 8.02
C PRO A 270 30.68 0.51 8.39
N GLY A 271 29.89 0.39 9.46
CA GLY A 271 28.95 1.42 9.91
C GLY A 271 27.60 1.42 9.23
N GLU A 272 27.36 0.52 8.27
CA GLU A 272 26.06 0.26 7.64
C GLU A 272 25.48 -1.07 8.15
N GLY A 273 24.18 -1.27 8.00
CA GLY A 273 23.53 -2.52 8.40
C GLY A 273 22.03 -2.52 8.15
N ASN A 274 21.35 -3.51 8.68
CA ASN A 274 19.90 -3.60 8.58
C ASN A 274 19.21 -2.39 9.23
N ILE A 275 18.10 -1.96 8.65
CA ILE A 275 17.24 -0.95 9.27
C ILE A 275 16.41 -1.67 10.33
N VAL A 276 16.64 -1.33 11.59
CA VAL A 276 15.99 -1.98 12.75
C VAL A 276 15.06 -0.97 13.41
N LEU A 277 13.78 -1.28 13.42
CA LEU A 277 12.77 -0.52 14.15
C LEU A 277 12.51 -1.24 15.48
N ASP A 278 12.95 -0.63 16.57
CA ASP A 278 12.76 -1.13 17.92
C ASP A 278 11.36 -0.79 18.47
N GLU A 279 11.12 -1.13 19.73
CA GLU A 279 9.84 -0.88 20.39
C GLU A 279 9.49 0.62 20.38
N SER A 280 10.45 1.49 20.71
CA SER A 280 10.22 2.94 20.78
C SER A 280 9.97 3.59 19.42
N ASP A 281 10.60 3.08 18.37
CA ASP A 281 10.34 3.51 16.98
C ASP A 281 8.89 3.18 16.57
N LEU A 282 8.42 1.98 16.89
CA LEU A 282 7.07 1.51 16.59
C LEU A 282 6.01 2.25 17.41
N GLU A 283 6.27 2.54 18.69
CA GLU A 283 5.42 3.41 19.52
C GLU A 283 5.30 4.82 18.93
N THR A 284 6.42 5.38 18.45
CA THR A 284 6.44 6.69 17.79
C THR A 284 5.59 6.68 16.53
N ILE A 285 5.73 5.66 15.68
CA ILE A 285 4.90 5.51 14.47
C ILE A 285 3.40 5.47 14.85
N ALA A 286 3.03 4.65 15.82
CA ALA A 286 1.64 4.53 16.26
C ALA A 286 1.08 5.86 16.81
N THR A 287 1.88 6.58 17.62
CA THR A 287 1.51 7.89 18.18
C THR A 287 1.24 8.92 17.09
N LEU A 288 2.10 8.97 16.07
CA LEU A 288 1.94 9.89 14.94
C LEU A 288 0.67 9.58 14.14
N ILE A 289 0.35 8.30 13.93
CA ILE A 289 -0.86 7.88 13.21
C ILE A 289 -2.11 8.26 14.00
N TRP A 290 -2.14 7.96 15.30
CA TRP A 290 -3.32 8.26 16.14
C TRP A 290 -3.49 9.75 16.42
N GLY A 291 -2.42 10.54 16.34
CA GLY A 291 -2.50 12.00 16.46
C GLY A 291 -3.34 12.70 15.39
N VAL A 292 -3.53 12.06 14.22
CA VAL A 292 -4.37 12.56 13.12
C VAL A 292 -5.66 11.74 12.94
N HIS A 293 -5.86 10.72 13.76
CA HIS A 293 -7.00 9.81 13.64
C HIS A 293 -8.17 10.31 14.48
N SER A 294 -9.03 11.13 13.92
CA SER A 294 -10.13 11.84 14.61
C SER A 294 -11.25 10.94 15.19
N LYS A 295 -11.23 9.64 14.92
CA LYS A 295 -12.29 8.69 15.32
C LYS A 295 -11.87 7.72 16.42
N VAL A 296 -10.67 7.86 17.00
CA VAL A 296 -10.11 6.93 18.00
C VAL A 296 -9.62 7.67 19.23
#